data_e3454da0c0d2b58ec07f47deb7f92d7f
#
_entry.id   e3454da0c0d2b58ec07f47deb7f92d7f
#
_cell.length_a   1.000
_cell.length_b   1.000
_cell.length_c   1.000
_cell.angle_alpha   90.00
_cell.angle_beta   90.00
_cell.angle_gamma   90.00
#
_symmetry.space_group_name_H-M   'P 1'
#
loop_
_entity.id
_entity.type
_entity.pdbx_description
1 polymer ?
#
loop_
_entity_poly.entity_id
_entity_poly.type
_entity_poly.pdbx_seq_one_letter_code
_entity_poly.pdbx_strand_id
1 'polypeptide(L)'
;LNGGVRCYVLSVRTIPKAQNTLLSVDGKPRLLVRAKQAGFDGASLRVKIEASEPPKISAAAPAAPAMPKRGGKEGATDAPPADAAAEAAAAAAATPPTAADSSAGGDAGSFNVVVEKQAKTGEWKVIEARRDVRLTEVEVEGKTSVHIAYPNNKASSFVDLLVTDASAPLAKLSPRSQEQSLVIQPALMEPTTYSQYQGDSLERTGLEGLAQYDDISIVAIPDLMSKMPGQKKTDLQMIKAVQTSLIAHCEQMGDRVAVLDSPPDMNPQEIKNWRMNVAGYDSSYAALYYPWIEVMDASTNQPILIPPSGHLAGIWARSDTQRGVHKAPANEVIRGATRLAYTVTKGEQDTLNPIGVNCIRFFPGMGYRVWGARTLSSDAAWRYLNVRRLFNMVEQTLRISTMWAVFEPNDQRLWARLRRDVGAFLMGLYGQGMLFGGTASQAFY
;
A
#
# COMPACT_ATOMS: atom_id res chain seq x y z
N LEU A 1 -2.86 -19.28 -2.79
CA LEU A 1 -2.40 -20.53 -3.42
C LEU A 1 -1.29 -21.21 -2.62
N ASN A 2 -0.27 -20.48 -2.20
CA ASN A 2 0.90 -21.04 -1.51
C ASN A 2 0.77 -21.10 0.01
N GLY A 3 -0.10 -20.37 0.64
CA GLY A 3 -0.35 -20.30 2.08
C GLY A 3 -0.42 -18.86 2.59
N GLY A 4 -0.55 -18.71 3.91
CA GLY A 4 -0.73 -17.43 4.56
C GLY A 4 -2.19 -17.07 4.79
N VAL A 5 -2.49 -16.51 5.97
CA VAL A 5 -3.85 -16.14 6.41
C VAL A 5 -3.96 -14.63 6.59
N ARG A 6 -2.88 -13.98 7.04
CA ARG A 6 -2.81 -12.55 7.26
C ARG A 6 -1.65 -11.96 6.46
N CYS A 7 -1.87 -10.86 5.79
CA CYS A 7 -0.86 -10.12 5.05
C CYS A 7 -1.06 -8.62 5.29
N TYR A 8 0.01 -7.95 5.69
CA TYR A 8 0.10 -6.51 5.74
C TYR A 8 0.72 -6.02 4.44
N VAL A 9 0.10 -5.05 3.80
CA VAL A 9 0.61 -4.41 2.60
C VAL A 9 0.86 -2.95 2.90
N LEU A 10 2.12 -2.54 2.81
CA LEU A 10 2.53 -1.16 3.00
C LEU A 10 2.88 -0.56 1.64
N SER A 11 2.16 0.50 1.26
CA SER A 11 2.48 1.26 0.06
C SER A 11 3.52 2.31 0.39
N VAL A 12 4.70 2.20 -0.20
CA VAL A 12 5.81 3.18 -0.02
C VAL A 12 5.72 4.35 -0.97
N ARG A 13 4.83 4.28 -1.96
CA ARG A 13 4.62 5.32 -2.96
C ARG A 13 3.14 5.55 -3.21
N THR A 14 2.76 6.82 -3.31
CA THR A 14 1.42 7.18 -3.78
C THR A 14 1.38 7.09 -5.30
N ILE A 15 0.49 6.27 -5.85
CA ILE A 15 0.22 6.29 -7.29
C ILE A 15 -0.34 7.67 -7.63
N PRO A 16 0.12 8.33 -8.71
CA PRO A 16 -0.38 9.65 -9.10
C PRO A 16 -1.89 9.67 -9.24
N LYS A 17 -2.47 10.83 -8.98
CA LYS A 17 -3.89 11.06 -9.22
C LYS A 17 -4.17 10.96 -10.72
N ALA A 18 -5.20 10.23 -11.07
CA ALA A 18 -5.66 10.17 -12.47
C ALA A 18 -6.13 11.54 -12.90
N GLN A 19 -5.77 11.97 -14.11
CA GLN A 19 -6.12 13.28 -14.63
C GLN A 19 -6.30 13.24 -16.15
N ASN A 20 -6.99 14.24 -16.67
CA ASN A 20 -7.11 14.47 -18.12
C ASN A 20 -7.33 15.96 -18.39
N THR A 21 -7.01 16.40 -19.58
CA THR A 21 -7.22 17.79 -20.01
C THR A 21 -8.60 17.96 -20.63
N LEU A 22 -9.24 19.06 -20.31
CA LEU A 22 -10.50 19.48 -20.92
C LEU A 22 -10.21 20.58 -21.94
N LEU A 23 -10.82 20.41 -23.11
CA LEU A 23 -10.74 21.40 -24.16
C LEU A 23 -11.72 22.53 -23.88
N SER A 24 -11.26 23.76 -24.01
CA SER A 24 -12.12 24.95 -23.95
C SER A 24 -12.82 25.21 -25.25
N VAL A 25 -13.69 26.24 -25.30
CA VAL A 25 -14.52 26.59 -26.45
C VAL A 25 -13.67 26.86 -27.70
N ASP A 26 -12.44 27.38 -27.51
CA ASP A 26 -11.50 27.63 -28.61
C ASP A 26 -10.71 26.36 -29.05
N GLY A 27 -11.02 25.20 -28.50
CA GLY A 27 -10.39 23.92 -28.85
C GLY A 27 -9.02 23.68 -28.22
N LYS A 28 -8.55 24.55 -27.32
CA LYS A 28 -7.26 24.40 -26.65
C LYS A 28 -7.41 23.71 -25.28
N PRO A 29 -6.41 22.92 -24.82
CA PRO A 29 -6.42 22.30 -23.51
C PRO A 29 -6.08 23.35 -22.43
N ARG A 30 -7.09 23.95 -21.80
CA ARG A 30 -6.93 25.02 -20.81
C ARG A 30 -7.41 24.68 -19.41
N LEU A 31 -8.10 23.58 -19.26
CA LEU A 31 -8.52 23.06 -17.97
C LEU A 31 -7.98 21.65 -17.76
N LEU A 32 -7.66 21.32 -16.54
CA LEU A 32 -7.25 20.01 -16.09
C LEU A 32 -8.29 19.49 -15.11
N VAL A 33 -8.82 18.29 -15.34
CA VAL A 33 -9.60 17.57 -14.36
C VAL A 33 -8.73 16.50 -13.72
N ARG A 34 -8.68 16.48 -12.40
CA ARG A 34 -7.84 15.58 -11.63
C ARG A 34 -8.67 14.89 -10.53
N ALA A 35 -8.54 13.57 -10.41
CA ALA A 35 -9.16 12.83 -9.32
C ALA A 35 -8.64 13.31 -7.95
N LYS A 36 -9.51 13.39 -6.95
CA LYS A 36 -9.09 13.68 -5.55
C LYS A 36 -8.37 12.50 -4.94
N GLN A 37 -8.84 11.28 -5.23
CA GLN A 37 -8.18 10.06 -4.80
C GLN A 37 -7.08 9.65 -5.79
N ALA A 38 -5.94 9.24 -5.25
CA ALA A 38 -4.85 8.68 -6.03
C ALA A 38 -5.15 7.22 -6.44
N GLY A 39 -4.46 6.74 -7.47
CA GLY A 39 -4.52 5.34 -7.88
C GLY A 39 -5.69 4.98 -8.77
N PHE A 40 -5.98 3.67 -8.84
CA PHE A 40 -6.96 3.10 -9.76
C PHE A 40 -8.40 3.54 -9.50
N ASP A 41 -8.74 3.91 -8.27
CA ASP A 41 -10.06 4.47 -7.97
C ASP A 41 -10.30 5.78 -8.70
N GLY A 42 -9.27 6.63 -8.82
CA GLY A 42 -9.30 7.83 -9.63
C GLY A 42 -9.37 7.54 -11.13
N ALA A 43 -8.67 6.50 -11.60
CA ALA A 43 -8.69 6.11 -13.01
C ALA A 43 -10.01 5.45 -13.44
N SER A 44 -10.83 5.01 -12.50
CA SER A 44 -12.18 4.50 -12.78
C SER A 44 -13.21 5.61 -12.96
N LEU A 45 -12.82 6.88 -12.91
CA LEU A 45 -13.70 8.03 -13.06
C LEU A 45 -13.71 8.57 -14.49
N ARG A 46 -14.87 9.06 -14.89
CA ARG A 46 -15.09 9.78 -16.14
C ARG A 46 -15.84 11.06 -15.83
N VAL A 47 -15.45 12.14 -16.48
CA VAL A 47 -16.09 13.45 -16.32
C VAL A 47 -16.75 13.86 -17.62
N LYS A 48 -18.03 14.22 -17.54
CA LYS A 48 -18.78 14.84 -18.60
C LYS A 48 -18.99 16.31 -18.29
N ILE A 49 -18.71 17.13 -19.25
CA ILE A 49 -19.05 18.56 -19.24
C ILE A 49 -20.23 18.77 -20.18
N GLU A 50 -21.29 19.38 -19.69
CA GLU A 50 -22.50 19.72 -20.45
C GLU A 50 -22.72 21.21 -20.33
N ALA A 51 -23.15 21.87 -21.44
CA ALA A 51 -23.55 23.26 -21.38
C ALA A 51 -24.76 23.39 -20.45
N SER A 52 -24.77 24.41 -19.61
CA SER A 52 -25.96 24.72 -18.80
C SER A 52 -27.06 25.24 -19.73
N GLU A 53 -28.25 24.63 -19.68
CA GLU A 53 -29.39 25.20 -20.35
C GLU A 53 -29.71 26.57 -19.74
N PRO A 54 -29.96 27.61 -20.54
CA PRO A 54 -30.41 28.89 -19.98
C PRO A 54 -31.68 28.68 -19.14
N PRO A 55 -31.81 29.35 -17.98
CA PRO A 55 -33.00 29.19 -17.15
C PRO A 55 -34.24 29.48 -17.97
N LYS A 56 -35.13 28.51 -18.11
CA LYS A 56 -36.46 28.72 -18.64
C LYS A 56 -37.14 29.75 -17.76
N ILE A 57 -37.28 30.97 -18.27
CA ILE A 57 -38.08 32.01 -17.61
C ILE A 57 -39.51 31.47 -17.59
N SER A 58 -39.92 30.92 -16.44
CA SER A 58 -41.30 30.54 -16.21
C SER A 58 -42.13 31.82 -16.25
N ALA A 59 -42.93 31.98 -17.28
CA ALA A 59 -43.93 33.03 -17.37
C ALA A 59 -44.78 32.99 -16.08
N ALA A 60 -44.89 34.13 -15.43
CA ALA A 60 -45.63 34.29 -14.19
C ALA A 60 -47.06 33.75 -14.32
N ALA A 61 -47.40 32.80 -13.47
CA ALA A 61 -48.80 32.38 -13.30
C ALA A 61 -49.59 33.49 -12.59
N PRO A 62 -50.86 33.74 -13.03
CA PRO A 62 -51.66 34.82 -12.44
C PRO A 62 -52.06 34.53 -10.99
N ALA A 63 -52.08 35.59 -10.20
CA ALA A 63 -52.42 35.57 -8.80
C ALA A 63 -53.85 35.00 -8.54
N ALA A 64 -53.94 34.01 -7.65
CA ALA A 64 -55.19 33.52 -7.11
C ALA A 64 -55.59 34.30 -5.82
N PRO A 65 -56.90 34.50 -5.58
CA PRO A 65 -57.38 35.45 -4.59
C PRO A 65 -57.33 34.97 -3.14
N ALA A 66 -57.18 35.92 -2.24
CA ALA A 66 -57.13 35.71 -0.80
C ALA A 66 -58.45 35.15 -0.22
N MET A 67 -58.39 34.26 0.76
CA MET A 67 -59.50 33.86 1.59
C MET A 67 -59.06 33.71 3.07
N PRO A 68 -59.97 33.81 4.06
CA PRO A 68 -59.75 34.59 5.29
C PRO A 68 -59.33 33.78 6.52
N LYS A 69 -58.91 34.54 7.56
CA LYS A 69 -58.53 34.06 8.90
C LYS A 69 -59.71 33.44 9.68
N ARG A 70 -59.45 32.33 10.34
CA ARG A 70 -60.03 31.92 11.65
C ARG A 70 -58.96 31.04 12.28
N GLY A 71 -58.46 31.23 13.44
CA GLY A 71 -58.98 31.60 14.76
C GLY A 71 -58.95 30.39 15.69
N GLY A 72 -58.06 30.35 16.63
CA GLY A 72 -58.35 29.77 17.94
C GLY A 72 -57.63 28.53 18.43
N LYS A 73 -56.86 28.75 19.49
CA LYS A 73 -56.69 28.03 20.77
C LYS A 73 -55.67 26.86 20.90
N GLU A 74 -54.57 27.12 21.59
CA GLU A 74 -54.22 26.74 22.98
C GLU A 74 -54.19 25.26 23.35
N GLY A 75 -53.06 24.88 23.97
CA GLY A 75 -52.80 23.71 24.85
C GLY A 75 -51.40 23.17 24.64
N ALA A 76 -50.42 23.59 25.30
CA ALA A 76 -49.83 23.41 26.63
C ALA A 76 -49.21 22.04 26.90
N THR A 77 -47.94 22.11 27.35
CA THR A 77 -47.13 21.18 28.19
C THR A 77 -46.64 19.89 27.51
N ASP A 78 -45.41 19.51 27.59
CA ASP A 78 -44.42 19.41 28.63
C ASP A 78 -43.01 19.16 28.07
N ALA A 79 -41.99 19.75 28.66
CA ALA A 79 -40.59 19.32 28.67
C ALA A 79 -40.28 18.78 30.09
N PRO A 80 -39.09 18.31 30.44
CA PRO A 80 -37.83 17.89 29.86
C PRO A 80 -37.36 16.50 30.41
N PRO A 81 -36.11 16.06 30.59
CA PRO A 81 -34.87 16.83 30.79
C PRO A 81 -33.59 16.33 30.07
N ALA A 82 -32.61 17.18 30.17
CA ALA A 82 -31.19 17.14 29.94
C ALA A 82 -30.38 15.95 30.52
N ASP A 83 -29.26 15.71 29.92
CA ASP A 83 -27.87 15.57 30.37
C ASP A 83 -27.10 14.65 29.40
N ALA A 84 -26.00 15.00 28.89
CA ALA A 84 -24.70 15.20 29.41
C ALA A 84 -23.72 15.75 28.37
N ALA A 85 -22.91 16.61 28.85
CA ALA A 85 -21.91 17.41 28.16
C ALA A 85 -20.55 16.68 28.00
N ALA A 86 -19.70 17.41 27.22
CA ALA A 86 -18.25 17.42 27.22
C ALA A 86 -17.59 16.34 26.32
N GLU A 87 -16.67 16.62 25.48
CA GLU A 87 -15.61 17.63 25.38
C GLU A 87 -15.07 17.62 23.93
N ALA A 88 -14.93 18.75 23.30
CA ALA A 88 -14.25 18.89 22.05
C ALA A 88 -13.18 19.96 22.16
N ALA A 89 -11.94 19.57 22.02
CA ALA A 89 -10.81 20.48 21.95
C ALA A 89 -10.58 20.94 20.49
N ALA A 90 -10.49 22.22 20.39
CA ALA A 90 -10.09 23.10 19.31
C ALA A 90 -9.08 22.58 18.28
N ALA A 91 -9.45 22.77 17.02
CA ALA A 91 -8.51 23.05 15.94
C ALA A 91 -8.96 24.34 15.24
N ALA A 92 -8.08 25.31 15.22
CA ALA A 92 -8.32 26.64 14.66
C ALA A 92 -8.54 26.55 13.15
N ALA A 93 -9.75 26.85 12.71
CA ALA A 93 -10.08 27.07 11.31
C ALA A 93 -9.91 28.56 10.99
N ALA A 94 -9.04 28.83 10.03
CA ALA A 94 -8.99 30.14 9.39
C ALA A 94 -10.29 30.41 8.65
N THR A 95 -10.95 31.47 9.00
CA THR A 95 -12.18 31.98 8.37
C THR A 95 -11.85 32.50 6.98
N PRO A 96 -12.56 32.09 5.91
CA PRO A 96 -12.44 32.74 4.60
C PRO A 96 -13.11 34.11 4.63
N PRO A 97 -12.59 35.10 3.87
CA PRO A 97 -13.17 36.44 3.84
C PRO A 97 -14.55 36.44 3.19
N THR A 98 -15.44 37.19 3.78
CA THR A 98 -16.80 37.48 3.32
C THR A 98 -16.77 38.09 1.92
N ALA A 99 -17.49 37.54 0.99
CA ALA A 99 -17.65 38.06 -0.35
C ALA A 99 -18.32 39.45 -0.32
N ALA A 100 -17.57 40.46 -0.71
CA ALA A 100 -18.13 41.74 -1.09
C ALA A 100 -18.62 41.66 -2.56
N ASP A 101 -19.84 42.09 -2.77
CA ASP A 101 -20.45 42.28 -4.08
C ASP A 101 -19.55 43.14 -5.00
N SER A 102 -19.08 42.58 -6.09
CA SER A 102 -18.51 43.35 -7.20
C SER A 102 -19.02 42.79 -8.53
N SER A 103 -20.07 43.40 -8.99
CA SER A 103 -20.54 43.32 -10.36
C SER A 103 -19.59 44.04 -11.30
N ALA A 104 -18.85 43.33 -12.15
CA ALA A 104 -18.47 43.66 -13.53
C ALA A 104 -17.35 42.75 -14.03
N GLY A 105 -17.71 41.67 -14.67
CA GLY A 105 -16.78 40.82 -15.42
C GLY A 105 -17.59 39.93 -16.34
N GLY A 106 -17.23 39.91 -17.63
CA GLY A 106 -17.96 39.25 -18.70
C GLY A 106 -18.39 37.83 -18.32
N ASP A 107 -19.66 37.54 -18.52
CA ASP A 107 -20.35 36.32 -18.15
C ASP A 107 -19.76 35.12 -18.92
N ALA A 108 -18.83 34.42 -18.32
CA ALA A 108 -18.40 33.11 -18.78
C ALA A 108 -19.55 32.15 -18.51
N GLY A 109 -20.15 31.60 -19.57
CA GLY A 109 -21.31 30.72 -19.45
C GLY A 109 -21.14 29.63 -18.40
N SER A 110 -22.20 29.33 -17.67
CA SER A 110 -22.20 28.22 -16.70
C SER A 110 -22.20 26.86 -17.41
N PHE A 111 -21.63 25.87 -16.79
CA PHE A 111 -21.56 24.50 -17.28
C PHE A 111 -21.85 23.49 -16.17
N ASN A 112 -22.29 22.32 -16.57
CA ASN A 112 -22.56 21.23 -15.64
C ASN A 112 -21.39 20.24 -15.67
N VAL A 113 -21.01 19.74 -14.49
CA VAL A 113 -19.97 18.72 -14.31
C VAL A 113 -20.64 17.46 -13.77
N VAL A 114 -20.64 16.40 -14.55
CA VAL A 114 -21.14 15.08 -14.16
C VAL A 114 -19.97 14.14 -14.01
N VAL A 115 -19.85 13.52 -12.84
CA VAL A 115 -18.82 12.53 -12.54
C VAL A 115 -19.47 11.15 -12.55
N GLU A 116 -18.90 10.26 -13.34
CA GLU A 116 -19.33 8.87 -13.46
C GLU A 116 -18.21 7.95 -12.99
N LYS A 117 -18.57 6.82 -12.39
CA LYS A 117 -17.64 5.77 -11.99
C LYS A 117 -17.94 4.48 -12.74
N GLN A 118 -16.89 3.83 -13.23
CA GLN A 118 -17.01 2.53 -13.88
C GLN A 118 -17.24 1.43 -12.84
N ALA A 119 -18.35 0.69 -12.97
CA ALA A 119 -18.62 -0.48 -12.15
C ALA A 119 -17.74 -1.67 -12.60
N LYS A 120 -17.61 -2.69 -11.74
CA LYS A 120 -16.88 -3.93 -12.09
C LYS A 120 -17.45 -4.66 -13.33
N THR A 121 -18.69 -4.37 -13.68
CA THR A 121 -19.37 -4.88 -14.89
C THR A 121 -18.99 -4.14 -16.17
N GLY A 122 -18.18 -3.06 -16.07
CA GLY A 122 -17.84 -2.18 -17.19
C GLY A 122 -18.82 -1.02 -17.43
N GLU A 123 -19.98 -1.02 -16.80
CA GLU A 123 -20.99 0.03 -16.93
C GLU A 123 -20.59 1.31 -16.18
N TRP A 124 -20.95 2.47 -16.76
CA TRP A 124 -20.74 3.77 -16.13
C TRP A 124 -21.97 4.20 -15.34
N LYS A 125 -21.78 4.56 -14.07
CA LYS A 125 -22.83 5.06 -13.19
C LYS A 125 -22.50 6.48 -12.74
N VAL A 126 -23.47 7.38 -12.83
CA VAL A 126 -23.36 8.75 -12.30
C VAL A 126 -23.27 8.67 -10.78
N ILE A 127 -22.18 9.21 -10.23
CA ILE A 127 -21.93 9.28 -8.77
C ILE A 127 -22.08 10.69 -8.24
N GLU A 128 -21.90 11.70 -9.08
CA GLU A 128 -22.05 13.11 -8.71
C GLU A 128 -22.43 13.94 -9.92
N ALA A 129 -23.30 14.95 -9.71
CA ALA A 129 -23.60 15.97 -10.69
C ALA A 129 -23.56 17.36 -10.03
N ARG A 130 -22.78 18.27 -10.59
CA ARG A 130 -22.69 19.68 -10.20
C ARG A 130 -23.20 20.52 -11.35
N ARG A 131 -24.30 21.24 -11.12
CA ARG A 131 -24.90 22.13 -12.08
C ARG A 131 -24.44 23.55 -11.81
N ASP A 132 -24.48 24.41 -12.84
CA ASP A 132 -24.16 25.83 -12.72
C ASP A 132 -22.77 26.15 -12.17
N VAL A 133 -21.75 25.38 -12.56
CA VAL A 133 -20.36 25.67 -12.24
C VAL A 133 -19.91 26.83 -13.13
N ARG A 134 -19.22 27.81 -12.57
CA ARG A 134 -18.77 29.02 -13.27
C ARG A 134 -17.29 29.28 -13.07
N LEU A 135 -16.69 29.94 -14.04
CA LEU A 135 -15.34 30.50 -13.90
C LEU A 135 -15.46 31.97 -13.47
N THR A 136 -14.76 32.34 -12.41
CA THR A 136 -14.76 33.70 -11.86
C THR A 136 -13.34 34.23 -11.76
N GLU A 137 -13.13 35.47 -12.06
CA GLU A 137 -11.86 36.16 -11.81
C GLU A 137 -11.83 36.68 -10.37
N VAL A 138 -10.75 36.39 -9.67
CA VAL A 138 -10.51 36.87 -8.33
C VAL A 138 -9.15 37.59 -8.31
N GLU A 139 -9.15 38.81 -7.87
CA GLU A 139 -7.92 39.58 -7.70
C GLU A 139 -7.38 39.40 -6.28
N VAL A 140 -6.21 38.78 -6.18
CA VAL A 140 -5.50 38.59 -4.91
C VAL A 140 -4.12 39.23 -5.02
N GLU A 141 -3.83 40.18 -4.16
CA GLU A 141 -2.54 40.89 -4.13
C GLU A 141 -2.09 41.51 -5.48
N GLY A 142 -3.05 42.07 -6.24
CA GLY A 142 -2.75 42.72 -7.54
C GLY A 142 -2.48 41.75 -8.69
N LYS A 143 -2.75 40.43 -8.50
CA LYS A 143 -2.72 39.42 -9.55
C LYS A 143 -4.10 38.86 -9.79
N THR A 144 -4.57 38.93 -11.03
CA THR A 144 -5.84 38.31 -11.43
C THR A 144 -5.64 36.81 -11.56
N SER A 145 -6.41 36.03 -10.83
CA SER A 145 -6.44 34.55 -10.92
C SER A 145 -7.86 34.08 -11.22
N VAL A 146 -7.97 33.05 -12.07
CA VAL A 146 -9.27 32.46 -12.40
C VAL A 146 -9.56 31.30 -11.49
N HIS A 147 -10.68 31.35 -10.80
CA HIS A 147 -11.18 30.32 -9.89
C HIS A 147 -12.45 29.68 -10.43
N ILE A 148 -12.67 28.44 -10.00
CA ILE A 148 -13.90 27.70 -10.34
C ILE A 148 -14.87 27.84 -9.18
N ALA A 149 -15.97 28.55 -9.44
CA ALA A 149 -17.05 28.76 -8.48
C ALA A 149 -18.09 27.66 -8.61
N TYR A 150 -18.37 26.99 -7.51
CA TYR A 150 -19.43 25.99 -7.40
C TYR A 150 -20.65 26.58 -6.70
N PRO A 151 -21.88 26.25 -7.14
CA PRO A 151 -23.07 26.69 -6.43
C PRO A 151 -23.05 26.20 -4.98
N ASN A 152 -23.47 27.07 -4.07
CA ASN A 152 -23.43 26.83 -2.61
C ASN A 152 -22.02 26.53 -2.05
N ASN A 153 -20.97 26.97 -2.73
CA ASN A 153 -19.58 26.80 -2.33
C ASN A 153 -19.16 25.32 -2.10
N LYS A 154 -19.88 24.39 -2.72
CA LYS A 154 -19.66 22.94 -2.53
C LYS A 154 -18.97 22.34 -3.76
N ALA A 155 -17.63 22.28 -3.72
CA ALA A 155 -16.82 21.65 -4.75
C ALA A 155 -17.16 20.16 -4.93
N SER A 156 -16.72 19.55 -6.04
CA SER A 156 -16.87 18.11 -6.27
C SER A 156 -16.17 17.31 -5.18
N SER A 157 -16.76 16.21 -4.77
CA SER A 157 -16.17 15.28 -3.79
C SER A 157 -15.13 14.34 -4.43
N PHE A 158 -15.16 14.17 -5.74
CA PHE A 158 -14.37 13.16 -6.45
C PHE A 158 -13.29 13.74 -7.35
N VAL A 159 -13.48 14.95 -7.88
CA VAL A 159 -12.55 15.57 -8.82
C VAL A 159 -12.26 17.02 -8.46
N ASP A 160 -11.06 17.47 -8.80
CA ASP A 160 -10.65 18.87 -8.81
C ASP A 160 -10.57 19.33 -10.27
N LEU A 161 -11.16 20.48 -10.55
CA LEU A 161 -10.97 21.20 -11.80
C LEU A 161 -9.92 22.28 -11.57
N LEU A 162 -8.95 22.38 -12.46
CA LEU A 162 -7.84 23.33 -12.37
C LEU A 162 -7.73 24.08 -13.70
N VAL A 163 -7.53 25.39 -13.64
CA VAL A 163 -7.23 26.20 -14.82
C VAL A 163 -5.72 26.12 -15.07
N THR A 164 -5.31 25.64 -16.25
CA THR A 164 -3.89 25.48 -16.62
C THR A 164 -3.32 26.71 -17.34
N ASP A 165 -4.16 27.53 -17.94
CA ASP A 165 -3.78 28.75 -18.66
C ASP A 165 -4.63 29.95 -18.18
N ALA A 166 -4.21 30.52 -17.06
CA ALA A 166 -4.90 31.67 -16.45
C ALA A 166 -4.71 32.99 -17.22
N SER A 167 -3.85 33.03 -18.24
CA SER A 167 -3.58 34.24 -19.04
C SER A 167 -4.63 34.50 -20.14
N ALA A 168 -5.47 33.50 -20.41
CA ALA A 168 -6.50 33.62 -21.45
C ALA A 168 -7.75 34.35 -20.93
N PRO A 169 -8.44 35.14 -21.80
CA PRO A 169 -9.70 35.77 -21.41
C PRO A 169 -10.75 34.76 -20.94
N LEU A 170 -11.52 35.11 -19.91
CA LEU A 170 -12.48 34.24 -19.23
C LEU A 170 -13.45 33.56 -20.20
N ALA A 171 -13.95 34.29 -21.24
CA ALA A 171 -14.83 33.76 -22.26
C ALA A 171 -14.22 32.61 -23.09
N LYS A 172 -12.88 32.51 -23.18
CA LYS A 172 -12.17 31.46 -23.90
C LYS A 172 -11.79 30.28 -23.01
N LEU A 173 -11.91 30.40 -21.68
CA LEU A 173 -11.58 29.35 -20.70
C LEU A 173 -12.75 28.36 -20.49
N SER A 174 -13.99 28.77 -20.80
CA SER A 174 -15.15 27.90 -20.62
C SER A 174 -14.95 26.56 -21.35
N PRO A 175 -15.14 25.41 -20.66
CA PRO A 175 -14.99 24.12 -21.30
C PRO A 175 -16.13 23.87 -22.31
N ARG A 176 -15.82 23.26 -23.44
CA ARG A 176 -16.85 22.77 -24.38
C ARG A 176 -17.48 21.49 -23.81
N SER A 177 -18.70 21.19 -24.30
CA SER A 177 -19.36 19.91 -23.99
C SER A 177 -18.47 18.75 -24.46
N GLN A 178 -18.04 17.90 -23.54
CA GLN A 178 -17.14 16.77 -23.80
C GLN A 178 -17.22 15.73 -22.70
N GLU A 179 -16.72 14.55 -23.01
CA GLU A 179 -16.59 13.45 -22.08
C GLU A 179 -15.13 12.99 -22.05
N GLN A 180 -14.54 12.89 -20.85
CA GLN A 180 -13.15 12.54 -20.66
C GLN A 180 -12.99 11.51 -19.52
N SER A 181 -12.43 10.34 -19.83
CA SER A 181 -11.99 9.38 -18.81
C SER A 181 -10.69 9.86 -18.18
N LEU A 182 -10.59 9.75 -16.86
CA LEU A 182 -9.37 10.10 -16.17
C LEU A 182 -8.33 8.97 -16.31
N VAL A 183 -7.10 9.34 -16.55
CA VAL A 183 -6.01 8.39 -16.81
C VAL A 183 -4.84 8.69 -15.88
N ILE A 184 -4.25 7.64 -15.30
CA ILE A 184 -2.97 7.75 -14.61
C ILE A 184 -1.90 7.94 -15.69
N GLN A 185 -1.23 9.09 -15.67
CA GLN A 185 -0.16 9.37 -16.63
C GLN A 185 1.15 8.73 -16.14
N PRO A 186 1.71 7.75 -16.84
CA PRO A 186 2.96 7.09 -16.42
C PRO A 186 4.14 8.06 -16.31
N ALA A 187 4.17 9.12 -17.10
CA ALA A 187 5.21 10.15 -17.07
C ALA A 187 5.27 10.94 -15.75
N LEU A 188 4.18 10.93 -14.95
CA LEU A 188 4.14 11.57 -13.62
C LEU A 188 4.57 10.62 -12.50
N MET A 189 4.90 9.37 -12.82
CA MET A 189 5.38 8.40 -11.83
C MET A 189 6.89 8.61 -11.61
N GLU A 190 7.24 9.35 -10.57
CA GLU A 190 8.62 9.45 -10.14
C GLU A 190 9.14 8.11 -9.61
N PRO A 191 10.43 7.80 -9.82
CA PRO A 191 11.04 6.61 -9.22
C PRO A 191 10.92 6.65 -7.70
N THR A 192 10.62 5.51 -7.08
CA THR A 192 10.60 5.40 -5.62
C THR A 192 12.01 5.61 -5.08
N THR A 193 12.18 6.51 -4.13
CA THR A 193 13.48 6.82 -3.52
C THR A 193 13.79 5.89 -2.36
N TYR A 194 15.07 5.79 -1.99
CA TYR A 194 15.51 5.04 -0.82
C TYR A 194 14.80 5.49 0.47
N SER A 195 14.65 6.81 0.67
CA SER A 195 13.98 7.36 1.85
C SER A 195 12.50 6.95 1.96
N GLN A 196 11.82 6.77 0.84
CA GLN A 196 10.44 6.28 0.83
C GLN A 196 10.35 4.80 1.25
N TYR A 197 11.34 3.96 0.89
CA TYR A 197 11.41 2.59 1.38
C TYR A 197 11.76 2.52 2.86
N GLN A 198 12.71 3.33 3.32
CA GLN A 198 13.07 3.40 4.74
C GLN A 198 11.90 3.94 5.57
N GLY A 199 11.35 5.07 5.18
CA GLY A 199 10.23 5.72 5.87
C GLY A 199 10.63 6.36 7.19
N ASP A 200 9.64 6.55 8.05
CA ASP A 200 9.77 7.19 9.36
C ASP A 200 8.85 6.49 10.38
N SER A 201 9.36 6.22 11.58
CA SER A 201 8.63 5.53 12.64
C SER A 201 7.51 6.40 13.25
N LEU A 202 7.69 7.73 13.31
CA LEU A 202 6.70 8.66 13.86
C LEU A 202 5.54 8.84 12.88
N GLU A 203 5.87 8.97 11.59
CA GLU A 203 4.87 9.07 10.52
C GLU A 203 4.28 7.71 10.12
N ARG A 204 4.83 6.62 10.65
CA ARG A 204 4.42 5.22 10.37
C ARG A 204 4.49 4.86 8.89
N THR A 205 5.53 5.31 8.23
CA THR A 205 5.76 5.08 6.80
C THR A 205 6.94 4.13 6.58
N GLY A 206 7.01 3.52 5.38
CA GLY A 206 8.12 2.65 4.97
C GLY A 206 8.38 1.48 5.92
N LEU A 207 9.61 0.97 5.91
CA LEU A 207 10.07 -0.13 6.78
C LEU A 207 9.98 0.25 8.27
N GLU A 208 10.34 1.48 8.62
CA GLU A 208 10.25 1.99 9.99
C GLU A 208 8.81 1.94 10.52
N GLY A 209 7.81 2.19 9.66
CA GLY A 209 6.41 2.08 10.02
C GLY A 209 5.93 0.66 10.34
N LEU A 210 6.65 -0.40 9.90
CA LEU A 210 6.34 -1.78 10.26
C LEU A 210 6.76 -2.14 11.69
N ALA A 211 7.60 -1.32 12.35
CA ALA A 211 8.06 -1.58 13.72
C ALA A 211 6.92 -1.59 14.75
N GLN A 212 5.78 -0.95 14.46
CA GLN A 212 4.62 -0.92 15.36
C GLN A 212 3.81 -2.25 15.39
N TYR A 213 4.08 -3.18 14.47
CA TYR A 213 3.33 -4.43 14.37
C TYR A 213 4.18 -5.61 14.85
N ASP A 214 3.84 -6.15 16.02
CA ASP A 214 4.57 -7.25 16.66
C ASP A 214 4.21 -8.63 16.09
N ASP A 215 3.17 -8.74 15.27
CA ASP A 215 2.69 -10.00 14.71
C ASP A 215 3.25 -10.32 13.31
N ILE A 216 4.15 -9.47 12.81
CA ILE A 216 4.85 -9.69 11.54
C ILE A 216 6.07 -10.61 11.77
N SER A 217 6.10 -11.74 11.09
CA SER A 217 7.23 -12.70 11.14
C SER A 217 8.00 -12.84 9.83
N ILE A 218 7.44 -12.36 8.72
CA ILE A 218 8.02 -12.47 7.37
C ILE A 218 7.87 -11.13 6.67
N VAL A 219 8.94 -10.58 6.12
CA VAL A 219 8.93 -9.31 5.37
C VAL A 219 9.56 -9.50 3.99
N ALA A 220 8.97 -8.93 2.96
CA ALA A 220 9.48 -8.95 1.59
C ALA A 220 9.16 -7.63 0.87
N ILE A 221 10.00 -7.24 -0.10
CA ILE A 221 9.81 -6.05 -0.93
C ILE A 221 9.96 -6.45 -2.42
N PRO A 222 8.99 -7.17 -2.99
CA PRO A 222 9.08 -7.64 -4.37
C PRO A 222 9.13 -6.50 -5.39
N ASP A 223 8.44 -5.40 -5.14
CA ASP A 223 8.37 -4.25 -6.05
C ASP A 223 9.71 -3.54 -6.25
N LEU A 224 10.66 -3.73 -5.33
CA LEU A 224 12.04 -3.24 -5.47
C LEU A 224 12.72 -3.74 -6.75
N MET A 225 12.29 -4.91 -7.23
CA MET A 225 12.83 -5.55 -8.42
C MET A 225 12.15 -5.09 -9.73
N SER A 226 11.10 -4.28 -9.62
CA SER A 226 10.34 -3.80 -10.78
C SER A 226 11.12 -2.73 -11.53
N LYS A 227 11.18 -2.84 -12.86
CA LYS A 227 11.72 -1.77 -13.71
C LYS A 227 10.73 -0.61 -13.75
N MET A 228 11.19 0.59 -13.43
CA MET A 228 10.37 1.79 -13.56
C MET A 228 10.13 2.15 -15.02
N PRO A 229 8.99 2.73 -15.36
CA PRO A 229 8.76 3.26 -16.70
C PRO A 229 9.90 4.19 -17.13
N GLY A 230 10.50 3.93 -18.28
CA GLY A 230 11.64 4.68 -18.82
C GLY A 230 13.03 4.22 -18.38
N GLN A 231 13.15 3.32 -17.41
CA GLN A 231 14.45 2.74 -17.03
C GLN A 231 14.79 1.53 -17.92
N LYS A 232 15.98 1.57 -18.53
CA LYS A 232 16.50 0.47 -19.34
C LYS A 232 17.07 -0.68 -18.50
N LYS A 233 17.58 -0.38 -17.30
CA LYS A 233 18.21 -1.34 -16.38
C LYS A 233 17.71 -1.13 -14.95
N THR A 234 17.68 -2.21 -14.19
CA THR A 234 17.38 -2.18 -12.74
C THR A 234 18.56 -1.55 -12.00
N ASP A 235 18.27 -0.71 -11.02
CA ASP A 235 19.29 -0.06 -10.19
C ASP A 235 19.78 -1.01 -9.09
N LEU A 236 20.93 -1.65 -9.33
CA LEU A 236 21.55 -2.60 -8.39
C LEU A 236 22.00 -1.94 -7.09
N GLN A 237 22.32 -0.65 -7.09
CA GLN A 237 22.72 0.07 -5.88
C GLN A 237 21.50 0.33 -5.00
N MET A 238 20.38 0.72 -5.61
CA MET A 238 19.11 0.86 -4.90
C MET A 238 18.66 -0.46 -4.28
N ILE A 239 18.74 -1.57 -5.05
CA ILE A 239 18.41 -2.90 -4.54
C ILE A 239 19.26 -3.22 -3.31
N LYS A 240 20.58 -3.05 -3.40
CA LYS A 240 21.49 -3.28 -2.28
C LYS A 240 21.14 -2.43 -1.07
N ALA A 241 20.94 -1.13 -1.25
CA ALA A 241 20.64 -0.21 -0.16
C ALA A 241 19.35 -0.59 0.57
N VAL A 242 18.26 -0.82 -0.16
CA VAL A 242 16.96 -1.17 0.42
C VAL A 242 16.98 -2.55 1.07
N GLN A 243 17.62 -3.55 0.44
CA GLN A 243 17.76 -4.87 1.05
C GLN A 243 18.62 -4.82 2.33
N THR A 244 19.66 -3.99 2.37
CA THR A 244 20.45 -3.77 3.59
C THR A 244 19.60 -3.17 4.72
N SER A 245 18.77 -2.17 4.41
CA SER A 245 17.83 -1.59 5.39
C SER A 245 16.79 -2.59 5.86
N LEU A 246 16.28 -3.44 4.95
CA LEU A 246 15.35 -4.50 5.32
C LEU A 246 15.98 -5.52 6.27
N ILE A 247 17.23 -5.91 6.02
CA ILE A 247 18.00 -6.80 6.89
C ILE A 247 18.18 -6.15 8.27
N ALA A 248 18.65 -4.90 8.30
CA ALA A 248 18.86 -4.16 9.55
C ALA A 248 17.58 -4.01 10.37
N HIS A 249 16.44 -3.73 9.69
CA HIS A 249 15.13 -3.70 10.34
C HIS A 249 14.77 -5.04 10.98
N CYS A 250 14.99 -6.17 10.27
CA CYS A 250 14.71 -7.51 10.82
C CYS A 250 15.63 -7.86 12.00
N GLU A 251 16.89 -7.46 11.96
CA GLU A 251 17.85 -7.63 13.06
C GLU A 251 17.45 -6.81 14.29
N GLN A 252 17.05 -5.56 14.09
CA GLN A 252 16.61 -4.69 15.16
C GLN A 252 15.32 -5.19 15.83
N MET A 253 14.38 -5.69 15.05
CA MET A 253 13.11 -6.22 15.58
C MET A 253 13.29 -7.58 16.27
N GLY A 254 14.19 -8.45 15.78
CA GLY A 254 14.51 -9.76 16.35
C GLY A 254 13.42 -10.83 16.20
N ASP A 255 12.24 -10.48 15.68
CA ASP A 255 11.04 -11.33 15.62
C ASP A 255 10.65 -11.74 14.19
N ARG A 256 11.26 -11.16 13.19
CA ARG A 256 10.94 -11.34 11.77
C ARG A 256 12.16 -11.64 10.92
N VAL A 257 11.93 -12.21 9.72
CA VAL A 257 12.98 -12.57 8.77
C VAL A 257 12.65 -12.03 7.40
N ALA A 258 13.64 -11.46 6.71
CA ALA A 258 13.55 -10.95 5.36
C ALA A 258 13.59 -12.07 4.31
N VAL A 259 12.66 -12.06 3.38
CA VAL A 259 12.72 -12.85 2.14
C VAL A 259 13.22 -11.94 1.03
N LEU A 260 14.44 -12.19 0.57
CA LEU A 260 15.10 -11.38 -0.43
C LEU A 260 15.00 -12.03 -1.80
N ASP A 261 14.74 -11.20 -2.80
CA ASP A 261 14.80 -11.60 -4.21
C ASP A 261 16.16 -11.27 -4.80
N SER A 262 16.63 -12.11 -5.71
CA SER A 262 17.78 -11.82 -6.55
C SER A 262 17.45 -10.71 -7.55
N PRO A 263 18.43 -9.87 -7.98
CA PRO A 263 18.21 -8.96 -9.09
C PRO A 263 17.71 -9.70 -10.34
N PRO A 264 16.91 -9.03 -11.21
CA PRO A 264 16.39 -9.65 -12.41
C PRO A 264 17.49 -9.94 -13.45
N ASP A 265 17.18 -10.81 -14.39
CA ASP A 265 17.96 -11.07 -15.60
C ASP A 265 19.42 -11.54 -15.35
N MET A 266 19.72 -12.16 -14.20
CA MET A 266 21.05 -12.67 -13.84
C MET A 266 21.14 -14.19 -14.06
N ASN A 267 22.24 -14.65 -14.66
CA ASN A 267 22.61 -16.06 -14.72
C ASN A 267 23.29 -16.52 -13.38
N PRO A 268 23.51 -17.83 -13.14
CA PRO A 268 24.09 -18.32 -11.90
C PRO A 268 25.47 -17.76 -11.54
N GLN A 269 26.30 -17.46 -12.53
CA GLN A 269 27.61 -16.86 -12.28
C GLN A 269 27.51 -15.38 -11.89
N GLU A 270 26.59 -14.67 -12.52
CA GLU A 270 26.32 -13.26 -12.22
C GLU A 270 25.71 -13.11 -10.82
N ILE A 271 24.75 -13.96 -10.42
CA ILE A 271 24.20 -13.93 -9.07
C ILE A 271 25.23 -14.30 -8.01
N LYS A 272 26.13 -15.25 -8.29
CA LYS A 272 27.25 -15.56 -7.41
C LYS A 272 28.16 -14.35 -7.23
N ASN A 273 28.54 -13.70 -8.33
CA ASN A 273 29.39 -12.50 -8.30
C ASN A 273 28.69 -11.36 -7.57
N TRP A 274 27.41 -11.11 -7.85
CA TRP A 274 26.63 -10.09 -7.16
C TRP A 274 26.55 -10.36 -5.67
N ARG A 275 26.24 -11.60 -5.26
CA ARG A 275 26.13 -12.01 -3.86
C ARG A 275 27.44 -11.78 -3.09
N MET A 276 28.57 -12.18 -3.67
CA MET A 276 29.88 -12.17 -2.99
C MET A 276 30.55 -10.79 -3.03
N ASN A 277 30.49 -10.11 -4.18
CA ASN A 277 31.31 -8.92 -4.43
C ASN A 277 30.53 -7.61 -4.36
N VAL A 278 29.20 -7.64 -4.53
CA VAL A 278 28.36 -6.42 -4.55
C VAL A 278 27.46 -6.36 -3.31
N ALA A 279 26.64 -7.36 -3.09
CA ALA A 279 25.70 -7.41 -1.96
C ALA A 279 26.43 -7.52 -0.62
N GLY A 280 27.27 -8.55 -0.46
CA GLY A 280 28.11 -8.73 0.71
C GLY A 280 27.34 -8.92 2.03
N TYR A 281 26.06 -9.35 1.96
CA TYR A 281 25.23 -9.51 3.16
C TYR A 281 25.78 -10.61 4.07
N ASP A 282 25.77 -10.36 5.38
CA ASP A 282 26.04 -11.35 6.42
C ASP A 282 25.00 -11.18 7.53
N SER A 283 23.96 -12.00 7.52
CA SER A 283 22.87 -11.91 8.50
C SER A 283 22.09 -13.22 8.59
N SER A 284 21.71 -13.59 9.81
CA SER A 284 20.81 -14.72 10.06
C SER A 284 19.33 -14.36 9.86
N TYR A 285 19.01 -13.06 9.74
CA TYR A 285 17.65 -12.55 9.60
C TYR A 285 17.21 -12.36 8.15
N ALA A 286 17.93 -12.93 7.19
CA ALA A 286 17.57 -12.85 5.79
C ALA A 286 17.84 -14.17 5.04
N ALA A 287 17.00 -14.45 4.05
CA ALA A 287 17.16 -15.57 3.12
C ALA A 287 16.96 -15.08 1.67
N LEU A 288 17.96 -15.30 0.82
CA LEU A 288 17.98 -14.90 -0.59
C LEU A 288 17.56 -16.07 -1.48
N TYR A 289 16.68 -15.78 -2.46
CA TYR A 289 16.15 -16.78 -3.38
C TYR A 289 16.44 -16.44 -4.85
N TYR A 290 16.66 -17.49 -5.64
CA TYR A 290 16.97 -17.46 -7.06
C TYR A 290 16.51 -18.77 -7.73
N PRO A 291 16.06 -18.78 -8.98
CA PRO A 291 15.76 -17.68 -9.88
C PRO A 291 14.33 -17.16 -9.72
N TRP A 292 13.96 -16.17 -10.52
CA TRP A 292 12.59 -15.71 -10.68
C TRP A 292 11.69 -16.80 -11.26
N ILE A 293 10.40 -16.68 -11.00
CA ILE A 293 9.36 -17.60 -11.45
C ILE A 293 8.45 -16.93 -12.47
N GLU A 294 7.96 -17.70 -13.43
CA GLU A 294 6.92 -17.28 -14.34
C GLU A 294 5.57 -17.75 -13.83
N VAL A 295 4.59 -16.87 -13.86
CA VAL A 295 3.21 -17.15 -13.47
C VAL A 295 2.25 -16.55 -14.50
N MET A 296 1.01 -17.07 -14.54
CA MET A 296 -0.05 -16.44 -15.30
C MET A 296 -0.60 -15.23 -14.53
N ASP A 297 -0.54 -14.05 -15.13
CA ASP A 297 -1.18 -12.86 -14.58
C ASP A 297 -2.70 -12.99 -14.66
N ALA A 298 -3.37 -12.90 -13.51
CA ALA A 298 -4.83 -13.06 -13.44
C ALA A 298 -5.60 -11.93 -14.14
N SER A 299 -4.97 -10.77 -14.36
CA SER A 299 -5.62 -9.62 -15.00
C SER A 299 -5.54 -9.66 -16.52
N THR A 300 -4.38 -10.03 -17.06
CA THR A 300 -4.10 -10.03 -18.50
C THR A 300 -4.16 -11.42 -19.12
N ASN A 301 -4.16 -12.47 -18.32
CA ASN A 301 -4.04 -13.87 -18.72
C ASN A 301 -2.78 -14.13 -19.60
N GLN A 302 -1.71 -13.38 -19.34
CA GLN A 302 -0.41 -13.53 -20.00
C GLN A 302 0.63 -14.05 -19.00
N PRO A 303 1.63 -14.84 -19.46
CA PRO A 303 2.72 -15.25 -18.60
C PRO A 303 3.63 -14.06 -18.27
N ILE A 304 3.91 -13.85 -17.00
CA ILE A 304 4.82 -12.82 -16.50
C ILE A 304 5.87 -13.40 -15.58
N LEU A 305 7.10 -12.87 -15.66
CA LEU A 305 8.17 -13.18 -14.70
C LEU A 305 8.04 -12.26 -13.48
N ILE A 306 8.03 -12.88 -12.32
CA ILE A 306 7.94 -12.17 -11.04
C ILE A 306 9.01 -12.64 -10.06
N PRO A 307 9.42 -11.79 -9.11
CA PRO A 307 10.28 -12.20 -8.01
C PRO A 307 9.55 -13.22 -7.11
N PRO A 308 10.25 -14.24 -6.59
CA PRO A 308 9.61 -15.36 -5.90
C PRO A 308 9.18 -15.07 -4.45
N SER A 309 9.61 -13.95 -3.84
CA SER A 309 9.43 -13.68 -2.40
C SER A 309 7.99 -13.79 -1.92
N GLY A 310 7.01 -13.30 -2.68
CA GLY A 310 5.60 -13.42 -2.31
C GLY A 310 5.10 -14.87 -2.27
N HIS A 311 5.56 -15.71 -3.21
CA HIS A 311 5.25 -17.16 -3.20
C HIS A 311 5.94 -17.87 -2.04
N LEU A 312 7.19 -17.47 -1.75
CA LEU A 312 7.99 -18.05 -0.67
C LEU A 312 7.43 -17.69 0.71
N ALA A 313 7.01 -16.46 0.92
CA ALA A 313 6.32 -16.05 2.15
C ALA A 313 5.08 -16.93 2.41
N GLY A 314 4.28 -17.19 1.36
CA GLY A 314 3.15 -18.10 1.44
C GLY A 314 3.58 -19.56 1.73
N ILE A 315 4.68 -20.05 1.13
CA ILE A 315 5.21 -21.39 1.39
C ILE A 315 5.71 -21.52 2.83
N TRP A 316 6.40 -20.50 3.35
CA TRP A 316 6.83 -20.51 4.75
C TRP A 316 5.63 -20.60 5.69
N ALA A 317 4.61 -19.76 5.50
CA ALA A 317 3.39 -19.80 6.30
C ALA A 317 2.66 -21.15 6.19
N ARG A 318 2.62 -21.77 5.01
CA ARG A 318 2.04 -23.11 4.83
C ARG A 318 2.83 -24.18 5.56
N SER A 319 4.17 -24.17 5.47
CA SER A 319 5.04 -25.11 6.16
C SER A 319 4.89 -24.99 7.68
N ASP A 320 4.81 -23.75 8.20
CA ASP A 320 4.61 -23.49 9.63
C ASP A 320 3.29 -24.06 10.14
N THR A 321 2.20 -23.86 9.38
CA THR A 321 0.87 -24.36 9.75
C THR A 321 0.79 -25.88 9.71
N GLN A 322 1.45 -26.53 8.73
CA GLN A 322 1.34 -27.97 8.52
C GLN A 322 2.32 -28.80 9.33
N ARG A 323 3.50 -28.26 9.56
CA ARG A 323 4.63 -29.02 10.13
C ARG A 323 5.29 -28.34 11.33
N GLY A 324 5.05 -27.03 11.54
CA GLY A 324 5.73 -26.22 12.55
C GLY A 324 6.95 -25.46 12.01
N VAL A 325 7.32 -24.39 12.70
CA VAL A 325 8.40 -23.46 12.30
C VAL A 325 9.80 -24.14 12.29
N HIS A 326 9.99 -25.19 13.09
CA HIS A 326 11.24 -25.97 13.15
C HIS A 326 11.55 -26.74 11.87
N LYS A 327 10.54 -26.99 11.02
CA LYS A 327 10.75 -27.64 9.71
C LYS A 327 11.24 -26.60 8.70
N ALA A 328 12.39 -26.87 8.08
CA ALA A 328 12.89 -26.02 6.98
C ALA A 328 11.88 -25.93 5.84
N PRO A 329 11.53 -24.72 5.36
CA PRO A 329 10.58 -24.52 4.26
C PRO A 329 11.23 -24.83 2.90
N ALA A 330 11.81 -26.00 2.78
CA ALA A 330 12.43 -26.53 1.57
C ALA A 330 11.82 -27.87 1.18
N ASN A 331 12.05 -28.28 -0.06
CA ASN A 331 11.36 -29.36 -0.76
C ASN A 331 9.83 -29.13 -0.84
N GLU A 332 9.43 -27.87 -0.88
CA GLU A 332 8.03 -27.44 -0.99
C GLU A 332 7.71 -27.08 -2.44
N VAL A 333 6.50 -27.45 -2.89
CA VAL A 333 6.02 -27.12 -4.24
C VAL A 333 5.61 -25.65 -4.31
N ILE A 334 6.05 -24.96 -5.37
CA ILE A 334 5.61 -23.60 -5.71
C ILE A 334 4.37 -23.73 -6.60
N ARG A 335 3.21 -23.45 -6.05
CA ARG A 335 1.94 -23.51 -6.79
C ARG A 335 1.79 -22.26 -7.65
N GLY A 336 1.33 -22.44 -8.89
CA GLY A 336 1.10 -21.34 -9.84
C GLY A 336 2.33 -20.98 -10.70
N ALA A 337 3.51 -21.53 -10.42
CA ALA A 337 4.67 -21.36 -11.29
C ALA A 337 4.53 -22.22 -12.55
N THR A 338 4.71 -21.62 -13.72
CA THR A 338 4.66 -22.27 -15.05
C THR A 338 6.05 -22.52 -15.59
N ARG A 339 7.02 -21.66 -15.26
CA ARG A 339 8.42 -21.77 -15.71
C ARG A 339 9.35 -21.04 -14.72
N LEU A 340 10.64 -21.29 -14.80
CA LEU A 340 11.68 -20.52 -14.13
C LEU A 340 12.39 -19.60 -15.14
N ALA A 341 12.80 -18.42 -14.68
CA ALA A 341 13.59 -17.51 -15.50
C ALA A 341 14.92 -18.17 -15.95
N TYR A 342 15.47 -19.04 -15.10
CA TYR A 342 16.68 -19.81 -15.38
C TYR A 342 16.56 -21.24 -14.80
N THR A 343 16.97 -22.25 -15.55
CA THR A 343 16.97 -23.62 -15.06
C THR A 343 18.31 -23.94 -14.39
N VAL A 344 18.31 -23.92 -13.06
CA VAL A 344 19.51 -24.17 -12.24
C VAL A 344 19.85 -25.67 -12.27
N THR A 345 21.06 -25.97 -12.68
CA THR A 345 21.62 -27.34 -12.64
C THR A 345 22.10 -27.73 -11.24
N LYS A 346 22.36 -29.01 -11.02
CA LYS A 346 22.94 -29.48 -9.74
C LYS A 346 24.28 -28.82 -9.44
N GLY A 347 25.19 -28.78 -10.43
CA GLY A 347 26.52 -28.18 -10.26
C GLY A 347 26.50 -26.70 -9.94
N GLU A 348 25.61 -25.93 -10.56
CA GLU A 348 25.40 -24.51 -10.24
C GLU A 348 24.86 -24.34 -8.82
N GLN A 349 23.89 -25.15 -8.40
CA GLN A 349 23.41 -25.14 -7.03
C GLN A 349 24.48 -25.47 -6.00
N ASP A 350 25.37 -26.43 -6.30
CA ASP A 350 26.46 -26.82 -5.41
C ASP A 350 27.43 -25.65 -5.15
N THR A 351 27.47 -24.65 -6.05
CA THR A 351 28.26 -23.42 -5.87
C THR A 351 27.46 -22.28 -5.22
N LEU A 352 26.13 -22.22 -5.42
CA LEU A 352 25.28 -21.14 -4.92
C LEU A 352 24.79 -21.39 -3.48
N ASN A 353 24.43 -22.61 -3.14
CA ASN A 353 23.90 -22.94 -1.83
C ASN A 353 24.89 -22.67 -0.67
N PRO A 354 26.21 -22.94 -0.78
CA PRO A 354 27.16 -22.61 0.29
C PRO A 354 27.24 -21.12 0.63
N ILE A 355 26.98 -20.23 -0.32
CA ILE A 355 26.99 -18.78 -0.13
C ILE A 355 25.63 -18.20 0.27
N GLY A 356 24.66 -19.06 0.63
CA GLY A 356 23.35 -18.64 1.13
C GLY A 356 22.32 -18.31 0.05
N VAL A 357 22.58 -18.65 -1.23
CA VAL A 357 21.58 -18.49 -2.31
C VAL A 357 20.72 -19.74 -2.36
N ASN A 358 19.44 -19.62 -2.00
CA ASN A 358 18.47 -20.71 -2.02
C ASN A 358 17.88 -20.86 -3.41
N CYS A 359 18.16 -21.98 -4.05
CA CYS A 359 17.72 -22.21 -5.44
C CYS A 359 16.30 -22.75 -5.51
N ILE A 360 15.56 -22.30 -6.52
CA ILE A 360 14.30 -22.88 -6.96
C ILE A 360 14.63 -23.76 -8.16
N ARG A 361 14.16 -25.02 -8.14
CA ARG A 361 14.48 -25.99 -9.19
C ARG A 361 13.26 -26.72 -9.69
N PHE A 362 13.31 -27.14 -10.94
CA PHE A 362 12.34 -28.04 -11.54
C PHE A 362 12.79 -29.49 -11.38
N PHE A 363 11.86 -30.36 -10.95
CA PHE A 363 12.07 -31.81 -10.89
C PHE A 363 11.00 -32.50 -11.70
N PRO A 364 11.38 -33.35 -12.68
CA PRO A 364 10.40 -34.14 -13.44
C PRO A 364 9.50 -34.96 -12.52
N GLY A 365 8.19 -34.91 -12.75
CA GLY A 365 7.19 -35.59 -11.92
C GLY A 365 6.90 -34.93 -10.57
N MET A 366 7.72 -33.97 -10.11
CA MET A 366 7.56 -33.30 -8.81
C MET A 366 7.32 -31.81 -8.92
N GLY A 367 7.51 -31.21 -10.12
CA GLY A 367 7.26 -29.79 -10.39
C GLY A 367 8.34 -28.84 -9.87
N TYR A 368 7.99 -27.55 -9.75
CA TYR A 368 8.89 -26.51 -9.27
C TYR A 368 8.94 -26.54 -7.73
N ARG A 369 10.16 -26.64 -7.20
CA ARG A 369 10.35 -26.76 -5.74
C ARG A 369 11.39 -25.79 -5.21
N VAL A 370 11.14 -25.30 -4.01
CA VAL A 370 12.17 -24.61 -3.20
C VAL A 370 13.21 -25.64 -2.78
N TRP A 371 14.48 -25.45 -3.16
CA TRP A 371 15.55 -26.41 -2.93
C TRP A 371 16.70 -25.82 -2.13
N GLY A 372 16.39 -25.04 -1.10
CA GLY A 372 17.31 -24.44 -0.16
C GLY A 372 16.56 -23.76 0.99
N ALA A 373 17.18 -23.75 2.17
CA ALA A 373 16.67 -23.05 3.35
C ALA A 373 17.85 -22.57 4.24
N ARG A 374 18.76 -21.82 3.63
CA ARG A 374 19.88 -21.17 4.31
C ARG A 374 19.60 -19.70 4.52
N THR A 375 20.08 -19.19 5.63
CA THR A 375 20.22 -17.75 5.88
C THR A 375 21.43 -17.21 5.13
N LEU A 376 21.65 -15.91 5.21
CA LEU A 376 22.84 -15.26 4.64
C LEU A 376 24.01 -15.21 5.65
N SER A 377 23.87 -15.85 6.82
CA SER A 377 24.89 -15.82 7.87
C SER A 377 26.12 -16.62 7.54
N SER A 378 27.28 -16.06 7.83
CA SER A 378 28.58 -16.74 7.86
C SER A 378 28.74 -17.65 9.09
N ASP A 379 28.00 -17.37 10.19
CA ASP A 379 27.99 -18.18 11.40
C ASP A 379 27.29 -19.52 11.15
N ALA A 380 28.04 -20.62 11.44
CA ALA A 380 27.53 -21.98 11.28
C ALA A 380 26.33 -22.29 12.18
N ALA A 381 26.20 -21.68 13.36
CA ALA A 381 25.08 -21.85 14.26
C ALA A 381 23.78 -21.29 13.69
N TRP A 382 23.85 -20.21 12.94
CA TRP A 382 22.72 -19.51 12.35
C TRP A 382 22.54 -19.75 10.85
N ARG A 383 23.25 -20.72 10.29
CA ARG A 383 23.23 -21.03 8.86
C ARG A 383 21.86 -21.42 8.31
N TYR A 384 21.02 -22.05 9.13
CA TYR A 384 19.75 -22.60 8.68
C TYR A 384 18.56 -21.75 9.09
N LEU A 385 17.70 -21.49 8.12
CA LEU A 385 16.53 -20.62 8.25
C LEU A 385 15.55 -21.11 9.33
N ASN A 386 15.30 -22.41 9.39
CA ASN A 386 14.42 -23.00 10.40
C ASN A 386 14.96 -22.83 11.84
N VAL A 387 16.27 -22.82 12.03
CA VAL A 387 16.87 -22.53 13.32
C VAL A 387 16.58 -21.10 13.74
N ARG A 388 16.91 -20.11 12.90
CA ARG A 388 16.65 -18.70 13.20
C ARG A 388 15.17 -18.42 13.45
N ARG A 389 14.28 -18.97 12.62
CA ARG A 389 12.84 -18.78 12.77
C ARG A 389 12.27 -19.45 14.03
N LEU A 390 12.80 -20.62 14.41
CA LEU A 390 12.44 -21.28 15.67
C LEU A 390 12.80 -20.39 16.86
N PHE A 391 14.02 -19.84 16.88
CA PHE A 391 14.45 -18.94 17.95
C PHE A 391 13.59 -17.67 17.99
N ASN A 392 13.31 -17.03 16.86
CA ASN A 392 12.42 -15.86 16.82
C ASN A 392 11.04 -16.19 17.44
N MET A 393 10.46 -17.33 17.11
CA MET A 393 9.18 -17.77 17.67
C MET A 393 9.27 -18.01 19.18
N VAL A 394 10.34 -18.66 19.65
CA VAL A 394 10.54 -18.90 21.08
C VAL A 394 10.75 -17.60 21.85
N GLU A 395 11.64 -16.74 21.36
CA GLU A 395 11.94 -15.44 21.97
C GLU A 395 10.69 -14.56 22.06
N GLN A 396 9.93 -14.45 20.96
CA GLN A 396 8.70 -13.68 20.92
C GLN A 396 7.61 -14.25 21.84
N THR A 397 7.44 -15.58 21.85
CA THR A 397 6.46 -16.25 22.72
C THR A 397 6.80 -16.01 24.19
N LEU A 398 8.08 -16.15 24.57
CA LEU A 398 8.53 -15.89 25.93
C LEU A 398 8.35 -14.42 26.30
N ARG A 399 8.73 -13.49 25.45
CA ARG A 399 8.52 -12.06 25.66
C ARG A 399 7.05 -11.74 25.97
N ILE A 400 6.13 -12.23 25.14
CA ILE A 400 4.69 -11.97 25.33
C ILE A 400 4.16 -12.68 26.59
N SER A 401 4.49 -13.95 26.79
CA SER A 401 3.96 -14.75 27.88
C SER A 401 4.48 -14.34 29.26
N THR A 402 5.60 -13.62 29.32
CA THR A 402 6.19 -13.13 30.57
C THR A 402 5.90 -11.66 30.87
N MET A 403 5.08 -10.97 30.04
CA MET A 403 4.73 -9.56 30.26
C MET A 403 4.08 -9.30 31.62
N TRP A 404 3.38 -10.29 32.18
CA TRP A 404 2.79 -10.19 33.50
C TRP A 404 3.84 -10.01 34.61
N ALA A 405 5.10 -10.39 34.38
CA ALA A 405 6.18 -10.28 35.36
C ALA A 405 6.75 -8.83 35.45
N VAL A 406 6.41 -7.97 34.51
CA VAL A 406 6.84 -6.57 34.53
C VAL A 406 6.17 -5.86 35.70
N PHE A 407 6.98 -5.16 36.51
CA PHE A 407 6.59 -4.49 37.76
C PHE A 407 6.23 -5.44 38.94
N GLU A 408 6.36 -6.76 38.80
CA GLU A 408 6.25 -7.66 39.96
C GLU A 408 7.47 -7.52 40.89
N PRO A 409 7.32 -7.71 42.22
CA PRO A 409 8.44 -7.72 43.15
C PRO A 409 9.50 -8.76 42.79
N ASN A 410 10.76 -8.38 42.81
CA ASN A 410 11.89 -9.27 42.48
C ASN A 410 12.20 -10.22 43.64
N ASP A 411 11.42 -11.29 43.77
CA ASP A 411 11.51 -12.25 44.87
C ASP A 411 11.59 -13.71 44.37
N GLN A 412 11.79 -14.65 45.32
CA GLN A 412 11.85 -16.06 45.00
C GLN A 412 10.55 -16.63 44.40
N ARG A 413 9.40 -16.05 44.72
CA ARG A 413 8.09 -16.51 44.18
C ARG A 413 8.01 -16.18 42.72
N LEU A 414 8.39 -14.95 42.32
CA LEU A 414 8.47 -14.53 40.93
C LEU A 414 9.40 -15.45 40.13
N TRP A 415 10.63 -15.71 40.66
CA TRP A 415 11.62 -16.56 39.98
C TRP A 415 11.12 -18.00 39.81
N ALA A 416 10.51 -18.57 40.84
CA ALA A 416 9.95 -19.93 40.79
C ALA A 416 8.83 -20.03 39.74
N ARG A 417 7.96 -19.01 39.65
CA ARG A 417 6.89 -18.97 38.69
C ARG A 417 7.42 -18.84 37.26
N LEU A 418 8.33 -17.90 36.99
CA LEU A 418 8.95 -17.72 35.68
C LEU A 418 9.66 -19.02 35.22
N ARG A 419 10.49 -19.64 36.11
CA ARG A 419 11.19 -20.89 35.78
C ARG A 419 10.21 -22.01 35.43
N ARG A 420 9.11 -22.14 36.17
CA ARG A 420 8.08 -23.13 35.91
C ARG A 420 7.40 -22.88 34.57
N ASP A 421 6.98 -21.64 34.30
CA ASP A 421 6.20 -21.31 33.11
C ASP A 421 7.05 -21.41 31.82
N VAL A 422 8.29 -20.90 31.86
CA VAL A 422 9.28 -21.04 30.77
C VAL A 422 9.63 -22.52 30.55
N GLY A 423 9.92 -23.24 31.64
CA GLY A 423 10.25 -24.67 31.58
C GLY A 423 9.08 -25.53 31.00
N ALA A 424 7.85 -25.23 31.39
CA ALA A 424 6.67 -25.90 30.82
C ALA A 424 6.50 -25.64 29.33
N PHE A 425 6.73 -24.40 28.87
CA PHE A 425 6.70 -24.06 27.45
C PHE A 425 7.77 -24.80 26.66
N LEU A 426 9.04 -24.79 27.12
CA LEU A 426 10.14 -25.48 26.44
C LEU A 426 9.95 -27.01 26.45
N MET A 427 9.39 -27.58 27.53
CA MET A 427 9.01 -28.99 27.60
C MET A 427 7.93 -29.33 26.56
N GLY A 428 6.96 -28.43 26.34
CA GLY A 428 5.97 -28.58 25.29
C GLY A 428 6.57 -28.63 23.89
N LEU A 429 7.55 -27.75 23.60
CA LEU A 429 8.29 -27.74 22.34
C LEU A 429 9.14 -29.00 22.15
N TYR A 430 9.79 -29.48 23.21
CA TYR A 430 10.53 -30.74 23.21
C TYR A 430 9.59 -31.93 22.90
N GLY A 431 8.45 -32.01 23.58
CA GLY A 431 7.43 -33.04 23.34
C GLY A 431 6.88 -33.06 21.92
N GLN A 432 6.87 -31.91 21.24
CA GLN A 432 6.50 -31.77 19.81
C GLN A 432 7.68 -32.08 18.86
N GLY A 433 8.88 -32.42 19.37
CA GLY A 433 10.06 -32.69 18.56
C GLY A 433 10.71 -31.46 17.93
N MET A 434 10.40 -30.26 18.44
CA MET A 434 11.00 -29.02 17.93
C MET A 434 12.38 -28.75 18.48
N LEU A 435 12.71 -29.30 19.65
CA LEU A 435 14.02 -29.21 20.29
C LEU A 435 14.72 -30.59 20.25
N PHE A 436 16.00 -30.58 19.89
CA PHE A 436 16.78 -31.78 19.76
C PHE A 436 17.43 -32.17 21.10
N GLY A 437 17.39 -33.46 21.47
CA GLY A 437 18.00 -34.01 22.66
C GLY A 437 17.42 -35.39 22.98
N GLY A 438 18.22 -36.29 23.55
CA GLY A 438 17.76 -37.60 24.03
C GLY A 438 16.90 -37.52 25.30
N THR A 439 17.09 -36.46 26.08
CA THR A 439 16.31 -36.11 27.27
C THR A 439 16.03 -34.60 27.26
N ALA A 440 15.00 -34.19 28.01
CA ALA A 440 14.66 -32.78 28.12
C ALA A 440 15.81 -31.91 28.64
N SER A 441 16.59 -32.42 29.58
CA SER A 441 17.78 -31.75 30.13
C SER A 441 18.95 -31.60 29.14
N GLN A 442 18.95 -32.36 28.05
CA GLN A 442 19.87 -32.16 26.91
C GLN A 442 19.34 -31.19 25.88
N ALA A 443 18.02 -31.01 25.82
CA ALA A 443 17.36 -30.15 24.84
C ALA A 443 17.32 -28.69 25.31
N PHE A 444 17.16 -28.43 26.60
CA PHE A 444 17.17 -27.10 27.23
C PHE A 444 17.49 -27.18 28.73
N TYR A 445 18.01 -26.09 29.31
CA TYR A 445 18.38 -25.98 30.73
C TYR A 445 18.17 -24.55 31.25
#